data_d4ed34682208fa968bef5bea12742aed
#
_entry.id   d4ed34682208fa968bef5bea12742aed
#
_cell.length_a   1.000
_cell.length_b   1.000
_cell.length_c   1.000
_cell.angle_alpha   90.00
_cell.angle_beta   90.00
_cell.angle_gamma   90.00
#
_symmetry.space_group_name_H-M   'P 1'
#
loop_
_entity.id
_entity.type
_entity.pdbx_description
1 polymer ?
#
loop_
_entity_poly.entity_id
_entity_poly.type
_entity_poly.pdbx_seq_one_letter_code
_entity_poly.pdbx_strand_id
1 'polypeptide(L)'
;MLLFAVVWGSGACLSVNAATKRPFVLVIDAGHGGKDAGAVGQLTKEKDINLNVALALGRLVEQNCPNVKVIYTRKTDVFVTLQGRADIANRNKADLFISVHTNSSPVGKAAPMGAETYTLGMHRAADNLEVAKRENSVITQESNYKQ
;
A
#
# COMPACT_ATOMS: atom_id res chain seq x y z
N MET A 1 -37.61 -36.96 14.16
CA MET A 1 -36.58 -37.94 14.49
C MET A 1 -35.54 -37.87 13.39
N LEU A 2 -34.52 -37.03 13.58
CA LEU A 2 -33.42 -36.80 12.60
C LEU A 2 -32.29 -37.78 12.93
N LEU A 3 -31.97 -38.66 12.00
CA LEU A 3 -30.81 -39.54 12.07
C LEU A 3 -29.54 -38.74 11.67
N PHE A 4 -28.60 -38.57 12.58
CA PHE A 4 -27.25 -38.14 12.28
C PHE A 4 -26.40 -39.40 11.95
N ALA A 5 -26.01 -39.55 10.70
CA ALA A 5 -25.01 -40.52 10.32
C ALA A 5 -23.61 -39.91 10.56
N VAL A 6 -22.89 -40.39 11.58
CA VAL A 6 -21.48 -40.08 11.79
C VAL A 6 -20.67 -41.02 10.91
N VAL A 7 -20.11 -40.50 9.82
CA VAL A 7 -19.15 -41.26 8.99
C VAL A 7 -17.76 -41.09 9.67
N TRP A 8 -17.32 -42.17 10.31
CA TRP A 8 -15.91 -42.32 10.72
C TRP A 8 -15.09 -42.66 9.48
N GLY A 9 -14.59 -41.63 8.80
CA GLY A 9 -13.52 -41.79 7.84
C GLY A 9 -12.21 -41.85 8.60
N SER A 10 -11.49 -42.98 8.51
CA SER A 10 -10.09 -43.12 8.90
C SER A 10 -9.26 -42.18 8.00
N GLY A 11 -9.20 -40.91 8.37
CA GLY A 11 -8.41 -39.91 7.71
C GLY A 11 -6.94 -40.18 8.01
N ALA A 12 -6.19 -40.64 7.01
CA ALA A 12 -4.75 -40.48 7.00
C ALA A 12 -4.45 -39.01 7.29
N CYS A 13 -3.88 -38.73 8.44
CA CYS A 13 -3.32 -37.40 8.75
C CYS A 13 -2.24 -37.16 7.71
N LEU A 14 -2.59 -36.48 6.62
CA LEU A 14 -1.61 -35.85 5.77
C LEU A 14 -0.93 -34.81 6.67
N SER A 15 0.24 -35.16 7.21
CA SER A 15 1.13 -34.20 7.83
C SER A 15 1.47 -33.19 6.74
N VAL A 16 0.69 -32.12 6.66
CA VAL A 16 1.10 -30.93 5.93
C VAL A 16 2.34 -30.47 6.65
N ASN A 17 3.48 -30.82 6.10
CA ASN A 17 4.74 -30.20 6.48
C ASN A 17 4.49 -28.71 6.35
N ALA A 18 4.26 -28.05 7.46
CA ALA A 18 4.28 -26.60 7.55
C ALA A 18 5.73 -26.21 7.24
N ALA A 19 6.05 -26.15 5.94
CA ALA A 19 7.23 -25.44 5.50
C ALA A 19 7.19 -24.14 6.28
N THR A 20 8.24 -23.81 7.00
CA THR A 20 8.38 -22.60 7.79
C THR A 20 8.14 -21.43 6.81
N LYS A 21 6.88 -21.04 6.68
CA LYS A 21 6.50 -19.96 5.78
C LYS A 21 7.21 -18.73 6.30
N ARG A 22 8.08 -18.16 5.47
CA ARG A 22 8.65 -16.84 5.77
C ARG A 22 7.50 -15.90 6.14
N PRO A 23 7.74 -14.93 7.02
CA PRO A 23 6.73 -13.92 7.32
C PRO A 23 6.20 -13.28 6.03
N PHE A 24 4.91 -13.00 5.99
CA PHE A 24 4.33 -12.21 4.91
C PHE A 24 4.91 -10.80 4.98
N VAL A 25 5.46 -10.31 3.89
CA VAL A 25 6.12 -9.00 3.84
C VAL A 25 5.16 -7.98 3.22
N LEU A 26 4.71 -7.04 4.05
CA LEU A 26 3.92 -5.90 3.64
C LEU A 26 4.81 -4.67 3.55
N VAL A 27 4.90 -4.04 2.38
CA VAL A 27 5.50 -2.72 2.23
C VAL A 27 4.40 -1.67 2.21
N ILE A 28 4.48 -0.71 3.12
CA ILE A 28 3.59 0.45 3.18
C ILE A 28 4.36 1.66 2.67
N ASP A 29 3.86 2.25 1.61
CA ASP A 29 4.41 3.43 0.98
C ASP A 29 3.59 4.66 1.38
N ALA A 30 4.24 5.61 2.04
CA ALA A 30 3.66 6.92 2.27
C ALA A 30 4.01 7.81 1.08
N GLY A 31 3.04 8.08 0.21
CA GLY A 31 3.24 8.89 -0.98
C GLY A 31 3.86 10.26 -0.67
N HIS A 32 4.59 10.81 -1.64
CA HIS A 32 5.31 12.08 -1.51
C HIS A 32 6.37 12.09 -0.40
N GLY A 33 6.82 13.28 0.03
CA GLY A 33 7.80 13.43 1.12
C GLY A 33 8.96 14.36 0.78
N GLY A 34 9.56 14.97 1.78
CA GLY A 34 10.65 15.91 1.63
C GLY A 34 10.30 17.09 0.72
N LYS A 35 11.00 17.23 -0.39
CA LYS A 35 10.78 18.30 -1.39
C LYS A 35 9.46 18.16 -2.16
N ASP A 36 8.89 16.96 -2.22
CA ASP A 36 7.61 16.69 -2.86
C ASP A 36 6.49 16.77 -1.83
N ALA A 37 5.72 17.85 -1.89
CA ALA A 37 4.63 18.11 -0.95
C ALA A 37 3.36 17.31 -1.26
N GLY A 38 3.20 16.81 -2.50
CA GLY A 38 1.91 16.37 -3.01
C GLY A 38 0.91 17.52 -3.11
N ALA A 39 -0.35 17.24 -2.96
CA ALA A 39 -1.39 18.28 -2.88
C ALA A 39 -1.18 19.17 -1.64
N VAL A 40 -1.34 20.48 -1.85
CA VAL A 40 -1.19 21.49 -0.79
C VAL A 40 -2.56 22.05 -0.46
N GLY A 41 -3.06 21.72 0.72
CA GLY A 41 -4.28 22.28 1.28
C GLY A 41 -4.03 23.57 2.07
N GLN A 42 -5.09 24.14 2.64
CA GLN A 42 -4.98 25.34 3.47
C GLN A 42 -4.26 25.11 4.79
N LEU A 43 -4.40 23.94 5.38
CA LEU A 43 -3.89 23.59 6.72
C LEU A 43 -2.79 22.52 6.68
N THR A 44 -2.78 21.65 5.67
CA THR A 44 -1.93 20.47 5.63
C THR A 44 -1.41 20.23 4.22
N LYS A 45 -0.33 19.46 4.13
CA LYS A 45 0.20 18.93 2.88
C LYS A 45 -0.11 17.43 2.81
N GLU A 46 -0.33 16.95 1.61
CA GLU A 46 -0.62 15.52 1.37
C GLU A 46 0.45 14.61 1.98
N LYS A 47 1.73 14.94 1.80
CA LYS A 47 2.85 14.15 2.35
C LYS A 47 2.75 13.90 3.85
N ASP A 48 2.21 14.85 4.62
CA ASP A 48 2.11 14.76 6.08
C ASP A 48 0.96 13.85 6.47
N ILE A 49 -0.17 13.95 5.77
CA ILE A 49 -1.34 13.08 5.96
C ILE A 49 -0.96 11.65 5.60
N ASN A 50 -0.36 11.43 4.42
CA ASN A 50 0.05 10.11 3.94
C ASN A 50 1.01 9.43 4.92
N LEU A 51 1.98 10.17 5.47
CA LEU A 51 2.90 9.64 6.47
C LEU A 51 2.18 9.19 7.74
N ASN A 52 1.29 10.03 8.26
CA ASN A 52 0.53 9.72 9.48
C ASN A 52 -0.36 8.49 9.29
N VAL A 53 -1.06 8.39 8.16
CA VAL A 53 -1.92 7.24 7.84
C VAL A 53 -1.09 5.97 7.65
N ALA A 54 0.00 6.04 6.89
CA ALA A 54 0.89 4.90 6.67
C ALA A 54 1.47 4.34 7.98
N LEU A 55 1.93 5.23 8.87
CA LEU A 55 2.45 4.83 10.19
C LEU A 55 1.35 4.26 11.10
N ALA A 56 0.14 4.81 11.05
CA ALA A 56 -0.98 4.28 11.82
C ALA A 56 -1.40 2.89 11.32
N LEU A 57 -1.52 2.72 9.99
CA LEU A 57 -1.80 1.43 9.36
C LEU A 57 -0.77 0.38 9.77
N GLY A 58 0.50 0.69 9.65
CA GLY A 58 1.55 -0.26 9.98
C GLY A 58 1.54 -0.68 11.44
N ARG A 59 1.32 0.25 12.38
CA ARG A 59 1.14 -0.10 13.81
C ARG A 59 -0.04 -1.05 14.02
N LEU A 60 -1.17 -0.81 13.36
CA LEU A 60 -2.33 -1.69 13.47
C LEU A 60 -2.03 -3.09 12.91
N VAL A 61 -1.31 -3.18 11.80
CA VAL A 61 -0.89 -4.47 11.23
C VAL A 61 0.07 -5.19 12.18
N GLU A 62 1.08 -4.52 12.71
CA GLU A 62 2.06 -5.10 13.64
C GLU A 62 1.38 -5.61 14.93
N GLN A 63 0.35 -4.93 15.41
CA GLN A 63 -0.41 -5.33 16.61
C GLN A 63 -1.35 -6.51 16.38
N ASN A 64 -1.95 -6.62 15.19
CA ASN A 64 -3.02 -7.58 14.93
C ASN A 64 -2.62 -8.75 14.02
N CYS A 65 -1.48 -8.66 13.34
CA CYS A 65 -1.03 -9.66 12.37
C CYS A 65 0.40 -10.13 12.68
N PRO A 66 0.61 -11.02 13.66
CA PRO A 66 1.94 -11.37 14.16
C PRO A 66 2.86 -12.02 13.10
N ASN A 67 2.28 -12.59 12.04
CA ASN A 67 3.03 -13.23 10.95
C ASN A 67 3.33 -12.28 9.78
N VAL A 68 3.06 -10.97 9.94
CA VAL A 68 3.31 -9.95 8.92
C VAL A 68 4.50 -9.11 9.33
N LYS A 69 5.50 -9.02 8.45
CA LYS A 69 6.61 -8.09 8.58
C LYS A 69 6.26 -6.81 7.84
N VAL A 70 6.12 -5.70 8.57
CA VAL A 70 5.85 -4.38 7.98
C VAL A 70 7.17 -3.67 7.65
N ILE A 71 7.23 -3.12 6.45
CA ILE A 71 8.33 -2.29 5.96
C ILE A 71 7.71 -1.00 5.41
N TYR A 72 8.34 0.13 5.68
CA TYR A 72 7.89 1.43 5.18
C TYR A 72 8.88 1.95 4.15
N THR A 73 8.40 2.64 3.13
CA THR A 73 9.26 3.36 2.20
C THR A 73 9.92 4.57 2.86
N ARG A 74 9.19 5.21 3.80
CA ARG A 74 9.69 6.27 4.67
C ARG A 74 8.95 6.27 6.01
N LYS A 75 9.62 6.70 7.07
CA LYS A 75 9.05 6.89 8.41
C LYS A 75 9.14 8.34 8.89
N THR A 76 9.73 9.21 8.09
CA THR A 76 9.92 10.63 8.36
C THR A 76 9.64 11.44 7.09
N ASP A 77 9.71 12.77 7.18
CA ASP A 77 9.53 13.64 6.02
C ASP A 77 10.79 13.70 5.14
N VAL A 78 11.05 12.61 4.41
CA VAL A 78 12.14 12.49 3.45
C VAL A 78 11.59 12.20 2.06
N PHE A 79 12.30 12.65 1.03
CA PHE A 79 11.99 12.34 -0.35
C PHE A 79 12.49 10.94 -0.72
N VAL A 80 11.62 10.12 -1.30
CA VAL A 80 11.97 8.82 -1.88
C VAL A 80 11.51 8.82 -3.34
N THR A 81 12.42 8.54 -4.26
CA THR A 81 12.11 8.47 -5.70
C THR A 81 11.10 7.36 -6.00
N LEU A 82 10.37 7.47 -7.12
CA LEU A 82 9.42 6.43 -7.54
C LEU A 82 10.13 5.08 -7.70
N GLN A 83 11.29 5.07 -8.36
CA GLN A 83 12.11 3.86 -8.49
C GLN A 83 12.58 3.35 -7.12
N GLY A 84 12.99 4.23 -6.22
CA GLY A 84 13.42 3.87 -4.87
C GLY A 84 12.33 3.16 -4.06
N ARG A 85 11.06 3.55 -4.23
CA ARG A 85 9.91 2.87 -3.60
C ARG A 85 9.75 1.44 -4.13
N ALA A 86 9.81 1.27 -5.46
CA ALA A 86 9.78 -0.05 -6.09
C ALA A 86 10.98 -0.91 -5.67
N ASP A 87 12.18 -0.33 -5.58
CA ASP A 87 13.38 -1.03 -5.16
C ASP A 87 13.31 -1.50 -3.70
N ILE A 88 12.70 -0.71 -2.81
CA ILE A 88 12.44 -1.14 -1.42
C ILE A 88 11.55 -2.37 -1.41
N ALA A 89 10.45 -2.38 -2.17
CA ALA A 89 9.56 -3.51 -2.25
C ALA A 89 10.27 -4.76 -2.82
N ASN A 90 10.97 -4.62 -3.93
CA ASN A 90 11.65 -5.71 -4.62
C ASN A 90 12.78 -6.31 -3.79
N ARG A 91 13.66 -5.49 -3.20
CA ARG A 91 14.76 -5.96 -2.33
C ARG A 91 14.25 -6.73 -1.11
N ASN A 92 13.11 -6.34 -0.58
CA ASN A 92 12.52 -7.02 0.56
C ASN A 92 11.59 -8.18 0.16
N LYS A 93 11.46 -8.49 -1.14
CA LYS A 93 10.57 -9.54 -1.65
C LYS A 93 9.16 -9.39 -1.09
N ALA A 94 8.60 -8.18 -1.22
CA ALA A 94 7.28 -7.85 -0.72
C ALA A 94 6.21 -8.77 -1.32
N ASP A 95 5.33 -9.27 -0.48
CA ASP A 95 4.14 -10.01 -0.91
C ASP A 95 3.00 -9.06 -1.26
N LEU A 96 2.98 -7.87 -0.62
CA LEU A 96 2.02 -6.81 -0.88
C LEU A 96 2.69 -5.44 -0.74
N PHE A 97 2.37 -4.55 -1.66
CA PHE A 97 2.76 -3.14 -1.63
C PHE A 97 1.48 -2.29 -1.58
N ILE A 98 1.37 -1.45 -0.55
CA ILE A 98 0.25 -0.52 -0.38
C ILE A 98 0.81 0.89 -0.40
N SER A 99 0.41 1.68 -1.40
CA SER A 99 0.71 3.11 -1.43
C SER A 99 -0.47 3.92 -0.93
N VAL A 100 -0.19 4.87 -0.04
CA VAL A 100 -1.17 5.76 0.59
C VAL A 100 -1.03 7.15 0.00
N HIS A 101 -2.12 7.65 -0.56
CA HIS A 101 -2.25 8.99 -1.10
C HIS A 101 -3.52 9.67 -0.60
N THR A 102 -3.53 10.99 -0.60
CA THR A 102 -4.69 11.80 -0.24
C THR A 102 -5.04 12.69 -1.42
N ASN A 103 -6.03 12.26 -2.21
CA ASN A 103 -6.47 12.99 -3.39
C ASN A 103 -7.03 14.38 -3.02
N SER A 104 -6.71 15.38 -3.83
CA SER A 104 -7.35 16.69 -3.75
C SER A 104 -8.49 16.80 -4.74
N SER A 105 -9.59 17.41 -4.32
CA SER A 105 -10.69 17.81 -5.23
C SER A 105 -10.37 19.14 -5.91
N PRO A 106 -10.72 19.34 -7.19
CA PRO A 106 -10.63 20.63 -7.83
C PRO A 106 -11.44 21.69 -7.05
N VAL A 107 -10.88 22.89 -6.93
CA VAL A 107 -11.54 24.03 -6.26
C VAL A 107 -12.90 24.28 -6.88
N GLY A 108 -13.95 24.45 -6.07
CA GLY A 108 -15.31 24.80 -6.50
C GLY A 108 -16.22 23.61 -6.82
N LYS A 109 -15.76 22.38 -6.71
CA LYS A 109 -16.64 21.19 -6.76
C LYS A 109 -16.87 20.66 -5.35
N ALA A 110 -18.06 20.08 -5.10
CA ALA A 110 -18.30 19.35 -3.85
C ALA A 110 -17.20 18.31 -3.69
N ALA A 111 -16.46 18.39 -2.58
CA ALA A 111 -15.37 17.46 -2.34
C ALA A 111 -15.96 16.05 -2.19
N PRO A 112 -15.56 15.08 -3.03
CA PRO A 112 -15.94 13.71 -2.79
C PRO A 112 -15.40 13.30 -1.43
N MET A 113 -16.23 12.62 -0.63
CA MET A 113 -15.82 12.06 0.66
C MET A 113 -15.76 10.55 0.53
N GLY A 114 -14.73 9.95 1.10
CA GLY A 114 -14.56 8.51 1.10
C GLY A 114 -13.13 8.06 0.82
N ALA A 115 -12.96 6.76 0.72
CA ALA A 115 -11.70 6.13 0.35
C ALA A 115 -11.90 5.33 -0.94
N GLU A 116 -10.91 5.38 -1.81
CA GLU A 116 -10.85 4.61 -3.05
C GLU A 116 -9.62 3.70 -3.03
N THR A 117 -9.75 2.51 -3.58
CA THR A 117 -8.64 1.58 -3.72
C THR A 117 -8.44 1.25 -5.19
N TYR A 118 -7.23 1.49 -5.67
CA TYR A 118 -6.82 1.17 -7.03
C TYR A 118 -5.94 -0.07 -7.01
N THR A 119 -6.31 -1.08 -7.81
CA THR A 119 -5.51 -2.28 -8.01
C THR A 119 -5.12 -2.42 -9.47
N LEU A 120 -3.93 -2.95 -9.73
CA LEU A 120 -3.54 -3.27 -11.10
C LEU A 120 -4.44 -4.40 -11.62
N GLY A 121 -5.26 -4.09 -12.63
CA GLY A 121 -6.22 -5.02 -13.22
C GLY A 121 -6.52 -4.68 -14.68
N MET A 122 -7.02 -5.66 -15.43
CA MET A 122 -7.33 -5.48 -16.87
C MET A 122 -8.60 -4.64 -17.11
N HIS A 123 -9.44 -4.47 -16.09
CA HIS A 123 -10.67 -3.70 -16.18
C HIS A 123 -10.47 -2.30 -15.56
N ARG A 124 -10.85 -1.23 -16.25
CA ARG A 124 -10.70 0.18 -15.87
C ARG A 124 -9.27 0.75 -15.91
N ALA A 125 -8.46 0.27 -16.83
CA ALA A 125 -7.09 0.76 -17.01
C ALA A 125 -7.02 2.29 -17.26
N ALA A 126 -8.03 2.89 -17.91
CA ALA A 126 -8.04 4.32 -18.22
C ALA A 126 -8.20 5.20 -16.96
N ASP A 127 -9.16 4.89 -16.09
CA ASP A 127 -9.41 5.66 -14.86
C ASP A 127 -8.21 5.53 -13.90
N ASN A 128 -7.69 4.32 -13.76
CA ASN A 128 -6.49 4.06 -12.94
C ASN A 128 -5.26 4.77 -13.49
N LEU A 129 -5.15 4.90 -14.81
CA LEU A 129 -4.02 5.56 -15.48
C LEU A 129 -3.99 7.07 -15.19
N GLU A 130 -5.15 7.74 -15.16
CA GLU A 130 -5.22 9.17 -14.85
C GLU A 130 -4.78 9.47 -13.42
N VAL A 131 -5.19 8.64 -12.44
CA VAL A 131 -4.71 8.74 -11.06
C VAL A 131 -3.22 8.47 -11.00
N ALA A 132 -2.73 7.38 -11.61
CA ALA A 132 -1.32 7.04 -11.62
C ALA A 132 -0.44 8.14 -12.25
N LYS A 133 -0.87 8.77 -13.35
CA LYS A 133 -0.16 9.89 -13.97
C LYS A 133 -0.06 11.09 -13.04
N ARG A 134 -1.14 11.42 -12.33
CA ARG A 134 -1.16 12.53 -11.38
C ARG A 134 -0.20 12.26 -10.22
N GLU A 135 -0.31 11.11 -9.57
CA GLU A 135 0.51 10.75 -8.41
C GLU A 135 2.00 10.57 -8.80
N ASN A 136 2.27 10.11 -10.01
CA ASN A 136 3.64 9.95 -10.52
C ASN A 136 4.19 11.20 -11.22
N SER A 137 3.50 12.32 -11.19
CA SER A 137 3.96 13.57 -11.84
C SER A 137 5.30 14.08 -11.29
N VAL A 138 5.66 13.70 -10.08
CA VAL A 138 6.95 14.00 -9.42
C VAL A 138 8.16 13.41 -10.18
N ILE A 139 7.97 12.47 -11.09
CA ILE A 139 9.05 11.86 -11.89
C ILE A 139 9.91 12.94 -12.62
N THR A 140 9.30 14.06 -12.99
CA THR A 140 10.00 15.18 -13.64
C THR A 140 11.01 15.88 -12.73
N GLN A 141 10.91 15.68 -11.41
CA GLN A 141 11.82 16.21 -10.39
C GLN A 141 12.96 15.25 -10.06
N GLU A 142 12.95 14.05 -10.62
CA GLU A 142 14.00 13.05 -10.42
C GLU A 142 15.16 13.27 -11.41
N SER A 143 16.39 13.15 -10.93
CA SER A 143 17.59 13.45 -11.71
C SER A 143 17.81 12.52 -12.92
N ASN A 144 17.21 11.34 -12.91
CA ASN A 144 17.31 10.31 -13.94
C ASN A 144 16.06 10.19 -14.83
N TYR A 145 15.16 11.14 -14.76
CA TYR A 145 13.88 11.13 -15.50
C TYR A 145 14.03 10.98 -17.03
N LYS A 146 15.16 11.40 -17.61
CA LYS A 146 15.40 11.39 -19.07
C LYS A 146 16.27 10.22 -19.55
N GLN A 147 16.53 9.24 -18.71
CA GLN A 147 17.30 8.05 -19.09
C GLN A 147 16.40 6.90 -19.55
#